data_6707217318aed4d3352881d22dd8cb44
#
_entry.id   6707217318aed4d3352881d22dd8cb44
#
_cell.length_a   1.000
_cell.length_b   1.000
_cell.length_c   1.000
_cell.angle_alpha   90.00
_cell.angle_beta   90.00
_cell.angle_gamma   90.00
#
_symmetry.space_group_name_H-M   'P 1'
#
loop_
_entity.id
_entity.type
_entity.pdbx_description
1 polymer ?
#
loop_
_entity_poly.entity_id
_entity_poly.type
_entity_poly.pdbx_seq_one_letter_code
_entity_poly.pdbx_strand_id
1 'polypeptide(L)'
;MQHPVWAEVQWPFPIDEWGKGKAFRCTAADCGAEINLYIRAKLGFCNCTTGVSDDDELNRLSDFNLIGDKFSVLGPGHPITVAWMKGRSRPYAVVGPFRAGQSALTVAFNDHCDAIVATVVVSHERPTVIEPTIIEFLNSKTILGWAEVTLGL
;
A
#
# COMPACT_ATOMS: atom_id res chain seq x y z
N MET A 1 -24.89 -4.07 -3.36
CA MET A 1 -23.51 -4.38 -3.76
C MET A 1 -22.72 -3.08 -3.82
N GLN A 2 -21.57 -3.06 -3.17
CA GLN A 2 -20.73 -1.87 -3.15
C GLN A 2 -19.81 -1.86 -4.36
N HIS A 3 -19.67 -0.69 -4.96
CA HIS A 3 -18.76 -0.49 -6.08
C HIS A 3 -17.66 0.48 -5.65
N PRO A 4 -16.41 0.01 -5.51
CA PRO A 4 -15.32 0.89 -5.11
C PRO A 4 -15.17 2.07 -6.04
N VAL A 5 -15.15 3.28 -5.48
CA VAL A 5 -14.89 4.52 -6.19
C VAL A 5 -13.73 5.21 -5.52
N TRP A 6 -12.60 5.20 -6.19
CA TRP A 6 -11.37 5.78 -5.68
C TRP A 6 -11.21 7.21 -6.17
N ALA A 7 -11.04 8.13 -5.24
CA ALA A 7 -10.77 9.52 -5.54
C ALA A 7 -9.33 9.85 -5.19
N GLU A 8 -8.62 10.46 -6.13
CA GLU A 8 -7.28 10.95 -5.83
C GLU A 8 -7.40 12.18 -4.93
N VAL A 9 -6.58 12.22 -3.86
CA VAL A 9 -6.49 13.34 -2.92
C VAL A 9 -5.05 13.82 -2.84
N GLN A 10 -4.82 14.96 -2.20
CA GLN A 10 -3.48 15.48 -2.06
C GLN A 10 -2.64 14.59 -1.14
N TRP A 11 -1.36 14.44 -1.49
CA TRP A 11 -0.37 13.76 -0.65
C TRP A 11 -0.23 14.54 0.66
N PRO A 12 -0.61 13.93 1.82
CA PRO A 12 -0.72 14.69 3.07
C PRO A 12 0.55 14.74 3.90
N PHE A 13 1.62 14.13 3.42
CA PHE A 13 2.84 13.96 4.21
C PHE A 13 3.92 14.96 3.80
N PRO A 14 4.84 15.33 4.72
CA PRO A 14 6.03 16.08 4.35
C PRO A 14 6.85 15.32 3.30
N ILE A 15 7.54 16.07 2.45
CA ILE A 15 8.41 15.46 1.43
C ILE A 15 9.70 14.99 2.10
N ASP A 16 10.04 13.72 1.92
CA ASP A 16 11.25 13.11 2.43
C ASP A 16 12.17 12.67 1.27
N GLU A 17 13.16 11.84 1.58
CA GLU A 17 14.14 11.35 0.59
C GLU A 17 13.52 10.59 -0.58
N TRP A 18 12.35 9.96 -0.37
CA TRP A 18 11.65 9.21 -1.41
C TRP A 18 10.69 10.06 -2.23
N GLY A 19 10.52 11.31 -1.84
CA GLY A 19 9.66 12.25 -2.53
C GLY A 19 8.18 12.04 -2.25
N LYS A 20 7.40 12.61 -3.13
CA LYS A 20 5.94 12.62 -3.05
C LYS A 20 5.38 11.45 -3.85
N GLY A 21 4.39 10.76 -3.28
CA GLY A 21 3.63 9.74 -3.98
C GLY A 21 2.25 10.21 -4.40
N LYS A 22 1.34 9.26 -4.53
CA LYS A 22 -0.08 9.49 -4.80
C LYS A 22 -0.91 9.03 -3.62
N ALA A 23 -2.00 9.72 -3.35
CA ALA A 23 -2.94 9.37 -2.28
C ALA A 23 -4.33 9.21 -2.87
N PHE A 24 -5.02 8.17 -2.43
CA PHE A 24 -6.37 7.85 -2.88
C PHE A 24 -7.25 7.52 -1.69
N ARG A 25 -8.53 7.81 -1.82
CA ARG A 25 -9.52 7.55 -0.78
C ARG A 25 -10.73 6.86 -1.37
N CYS A 26 -11.24 5.86 -0.67
CA CYS A 26 -12.54 5.28 -0.92
C CYS A 26 -13.39 5.40 0.35
N THR A 27 -14.58 5.98 0.23
CA THR A 27 -15.44 6.21 1.39
C THR A 27 -16.13 4.92 1.83
N ALA A 28 -16.63 4.91 3.06
CA ALA A 28 -17.38 3.77 3.58
C ALA A 28 -18.63 3.46 2.75
N ALA A 29 -19.27 4.48 2.18
CA ALA A 29 -20.43 4.28 1.32
C ALA A 29 -20.12 3.44 0.08
N ASP A 30 -18.92 3.60 -0.49
CA ASP A 30 -18.52 2.92 -1.71
C ASP A 30 -17.75 1.63 -1.43
N CYS A 31 -16.95 1.58 -0.38
CA CYS A 31 -16.03 0.47 -0.10
C CYS A 31 -16.39 -0.37 1.13
N GLY A 32 -17.47 -0.02 1.85
CA GLY A 32 -17.85 -0.73 3.06
C GLY A 32 -17.05 -0.33 4.30
N ALA A 33 -15.94 0.34 4.11
CA ALA A 33 -15.09 0.90 5.15
C ALA A 33 -14.39 2.12 4.55
N GLU A 34 -13.96 3.04 5.40
CA GLU A 34 -13.15 4.16 4.94
C GLU A 34 -11.72 3.67 4.70
N ILE A 35 -11.22 3.85 3.48
CA ILE A 35 -9.91 3.38 3.07
C ILE A 35 -9.10 4.56 2.56
N ASN A 36 -7.88 4.72 3.09
CA ASN A 36 -6.90 5.67 2.58
C ASN A 36 -5.68 4.89 2.11
N LEU A 37 -5.28 5.12 0.87
CA LEU A 37 -4.16 4.41 0.24
C LEU A 37 -3.11 5.42 -0.17
N TYR A 38 -1.89 5.21 0.28
CA TYR A 38 -0.74 6.05 -0.01
C TYR A 38 0.30 5.21 -0.75
N ILE A 39 0.64 5.60 -1.97
CA ILE A 39 1.50 4.80 -2.84
C ILE A 39 2.64 5.65 -3.38
N ARG A 40 3.86 5.13 -3.34
CA ARG A 40 5.02 5.79 -3.93
C ARG A 40 6.09 4.77 -4.32
N ALA A 41 7.01 5.23 -5.17
CA ALA A 41 8.12 4.42 -5.61
C ALA A 41 9.34 4.60 -4.71
N LYS A 42 10.09 3.53 -4.54
CA LYS A 42 11.42 3.54 -3.92
C LYS A 42 12.41 2.97 -4.92
N LEU A 43 12.89 3.83 -5.79
CA LEU A 43 13.74 3.44 -6.90
C LEU A 43 15.11 2.98 -6.40
N GLY A 44 15.56 1.83 -6.90
CA GLY A 44 16.85 1.26 -6.54
C GLY A 44 16.92 0.68 -5.14
N PHE A 45 15.82 0.64 -4.38
CA PHE A 45 15.84 0.21 -2.98
C PHE A 45 15.47 -1.26 -2.79
N CYS A 46 14.92 -1.90 -3.80
CA CYS A 46 14.53 -3.30 -3.76
C CYS A 46 15.72 -4.20 -4.07
N ASN A 47 15.73 -5.42 -3.50
CA ASN A 47 16.71 -6.43 -3.90
C ASN A 47 16.47 -6.81 -5.37
N CYS A 48 17.45 -6.57 -6.23
CA CYS A 48 17.30 -6.77 -7.67
C CYS A 48 17.11 -8.24 -8.05
N THR A 49 17.59 -9.17 -7.24
CA THR A 49 17.55 -10.61 -7.53
C THR A 49 16.26 -11.25 -7.04
N THR A 50 15.89 -10.99 -5.78
CA THR A 50 14.76 -11.66 -5.13
C THR A 50 13.48 -10.81 -5.11
N GLY A 51 13.63 -9.49 -5.20
CA GLY A 51 12.48 -8.59 -5.08
C GLY A 51 11.85 -8.63 -3.69
N VAL A 52 10.55 -8.43 -3.63
CA VAL A 52 9.79 -8.46 -2.38
C VAL A 52 9.33 -9.90 -2.15
N SER A 53 10.24 -10.74 -1.63
CA SER A 53 10.05 -12.19 -1.55
C SER A 53 9.69 -12.73 -0.17
N ASP A 54 9.87 -11.92 0.89
CA ASP A 54 9.56 -12.34 2.26
C ASP A 54 9.10 -11.15 3.11
N ASP A 55 8.70 -11.44 4.36
CA ASP A 55 8.19 -10.42 5.26
C ASP A 55 9.27 -9.43 5.70
N ASP A 56 10.52 -9.85 5.81
CA ASP A 56 11.62 -8.95 6.18
C ASP A 56 11.86 -7.92 5.07
N GLU A 57 11.83 -8.34 3.82
CA GLU A 57 12.00 -7.44 2.68
C GLU A 57 10.80 -6.48 2.59
N LEU A 58 9.59 -6.97 2.80
CA LEU A 58 8.40 -6.13 2.83
C LEU A 58 8.49 -5.08 3.94
N ASN A 59 8.90 -5.48 5.14
CA ASN A 59 9.03 -4.56 6.26
C ASN A 59 10.08 -3.47 5.99
N ARG A 60 11.19 -3.84 5.36
CA ARG A 60 12.26 -2.90 5.01
C ARG A 60 11.77 -1.83 4.03
N LEU A 61 10.90 -2.20 3.10
CA LEU A 61 10.36 -1.29 2.09
C LEU A 61 9.19 -0.44 2.61
N SER A 62 8.48 -0.90 3.64
CA SER A 62 7.24 -0.30 4.09
C SER A 62 7.39 1.12 4.60
N ASP A 63 6.32 1.90 4.43
CA ASP A 63 6.27 3.33 4.78
C ASP A 63 5.54 3.57 6.11
N PHE A 64 5.79 2.75 7.12
CA PHE A 64 5.13 2.90 8.42
C PHE A 64 5.32 4.30 9.03
N ASN A 65 6.48 4.90 8.82
CA ASN A 65 6.81 6.22 9.35
C ASN A 65 5.95 7.35 8.76
N LEU A 66 5.32 7.15 7.62
CA LEU A 66 4.39 8.15 7.07
C LEU A 66 3.21 8.38 7.99
N ILE A 67 2.70 7.32 8.60
CA ILE A 67 1.55 7.39 9.48
C ILE A 67 1.96 7.92 10.86
N GLY A 68 3.20 7.67 11.28
CA GLY A 68 3.74 8.16 12.55
C GLY A 68 3.32 7.37 13.78
N ASP A 69 2.52 6.33 13.62
CA ASP A 69 2.04 5.47 14.70
C ASP A 69 2.80 4.14 14.73
N LYS A 70 2.60 3.38 15.79
CA LYS A 70 3.17 2.05 15.91
C LYS A 70 2.26 1.04 15.24
N PHE A 71 2.87 0.01 14.67
CA PHE A 71 2.18 -1.08 13.99
C PHE A 71 2.46 -2.39 14.68
N SER A 72 1.39 -3.18 14.87
CA SER A 72 1.46 -4.52 15.43
C SER A 72 1.06 -5.52 14.37
N VAL A 73 1.86 -6.58 14.20
CA VAL A 73 1.60 -7.60 13.18
C VAL A 73 0.33 -8.36 13.50
N LEU A 74 -0.57 -8.46 12.53
CA LEU A 74 -1.80 -9.25 12.66
C LEU A 74 -1.65 -10.67 12.08
N GLY A 75 -0.67 -10.87 11.22
CA GLY A 75 -0.44 -12.17 10.62
C GLY A 75 0.74 -12.16 9.66
N PRO A 76 1.10 -13.31 9.10
CA PRO A 76 2.16 -13.38 8.10
C PRO A 76 1.71 -12.70 6.81
N GLY A 77 2.69 -12.22 6.04
CA GLY A 77 2.47 -11.77 4.69
C GLY A 77 2.26 -12.94 3.73
N HIS A 78 1.80 -12.62 2.54
CA HIS A 78 1.66 -13.61 1.48
C HIS A 78 1.98 -12.96 0.12
N PRO A 79 2.37 -13.78 -0.88
CA PRO A 79 2.66 -13.28 -2.21
C PRO A 79 1.42 -12.70 -2.89
N ILE A 80 1.62 -11.63 -3.64
CA ILE A 80 0.59 -11.05 -4.52
C ILE A 80 1.22 -10.75 -5.88
N THR A 81 0.37 -10.45 -6.85
CA THR A 81 0.81 -10.06 -8.19
C THR A 81 0.07 -8.80 -8.61
N VAL A 82 0.81 -7.83 -9.10
CA VAL A 82 0.28 -6.61 -9.70
C VAL A 82 0.81 -6.54 -11.14
N ALA A 83 -0.05 -6.83 -12.11
CA ALA A 83 0.30 -6.98 -13.53
C ALA A 83 1.46 -7.99 -13.70
N TRP A 84 2.60 -7.55 -14.25
CA TRP A 84 3.78 -8.41 -14.41
C TRP A 84 4.65 -8.47 -13.15
N MET A 85 4.33 -7.70 -12.12
CA MET A 85 5.18 -7.52 -10.94
C MET A 85 4.76 -8.44 -9.81
N LYS A 86 5.72 -9.08 -9.20
CA LYS A 86 5.51 -9.89 -8.00
C LYS A 86 5.71 -9.02 -6.77
N GLY A 87 4.97 -9.33 -5.73
CA GLY A 87 5.06 -8.59 -4.49
C GLY A 87 4.53 -9.36 -3.31
N ARG A 88 4.27 -8.63 -2.22
CA ARG A 88 3.84 -9.21 -0.97
C ARG A 88 2.92 -8.25 -0.24
N SER A 89 1.97 -8.81 0.51
CA SER A 89 1.00 -8.06 1.30
C SER A 89 0.96 -8.60 2.73
N ARG A 90 0.82 -7.72 3.72
CA ARG A 90 0.79 -8.12 5.12
C ARG A 90 -0.13 -7.19 5.93
N PRO A 91 -0.98 -7.76 6.83
CA PRO A 91 -1.88 -6.96 7.65
C PRO A 91 -1.25 -6.56 8.99
N TYR A 92 -1.64 -5.36 9.47
CA TYR A 92 -1.19 -4.79 10.75
C TYR A 92 -2.34 -4.12 11.48
N ALA A 93 -2.27 -4.12 12.82
CA ALA A 93 -3.06 -3.22 13.64
C ALA A 93 -2.30 -1.91 13.82
N VAL A 94 -3.01 -0.80 13.79
CA VAL A 94 -2.41 0.51 14.06
C VAL A 94 -2.61 0.83 15.53
N VAL A 95 -1.52 1.06 16.24
CA VAL A 95 -1.52 1.30 17.68
C VAL A 95 -1.25 2.77 17.97
N GLY A 96 -2.16 3.43 18.68
CA GLY A 96 -2.01 4.84 19.05
C GLY A 96 -3.32 5.40 19.56
N PRO A 97 -3.26 6.49 20.38
CA PRO A 97 -4.47 7.03 21.02
C PRO A 97 -5.47 7.64 20.03
N PHE A 98 -5.02 8.06 18.85
CA PHE A 98 -5.87 8.65 17.83
C PHE A 98 -6.22 7.69 16.69
N ARG A 99 -5.87 6.42 16.86
CA ARG A 99 -6.02 5.39 15.80
C ARG A 99 -6.89 4.21 16.24
N ALA A 100 -7.72 4.41 17.27
CA ALA A 100 -8.62 3.35 17.70
C ALA A 100 -9.53 2.90 16.56
N GLY A 101 -9.64 1.59 16.37
CA GLY A 101 -10.45 1.01 15.29
C GLY A 101 -9.81 1.05 13.91
N GLN A 102 -8.55 1.50 13.80
CA GLN A 102 -7.84 1.50 12.52
C GLN A 102 -6.90 0.31 12.41
N SER A 103 -6.77 -0.19 11.20
CA SER A 103 -5.81 -1.22 10.84
C SER A 103 -5.14 -0.82 9.52
N ALA A 104 -4.10 -1.55 9.15
CA ALA A 104 -3.33 -1.23 7.96
C ALA A 104 -3.00 -2.47 7.15
N LEU A 105 -2.83 -2.27 5.86
CA LEU A 105 -2.28 -3.27 4.95
C LEU A 105 -1.07 -2.63 4.29
N THR A 106 0.08 -3.28 4.35
CA THR A 106 1.23 -2.84 3.57
C THR A 106 1.41 -3.79 2.40
N VAL A 107 1.62 -3.20 1.22
CA VAL A 107 1.79 -3.95 -0.03
C VAL A 107 3.00 -3.37 -0.75
N ALA A 108 3.89 -4.22 -1.19
CA ALA A 108 5.00 -3.79 -2.03
C ALA A 108 5.16 -4.76 -3.18
N PHE A 109 5.52 -4.23 -4.34
CA PHE A 109 5.80 -5.01 -5.53
C PHE A 109 6.91 -4.33 -6.31
N ASN A 110 7.62 -5.08 -7.15
CA ASN A 110 8.82 -4.53 -7.78
C ASN A 110 8.96 -4.93 -9.23
N ASP A 111 9.66 -4.08 -9.95
CA ASP A 111 10.24 -4.37 -11.26
C ASP A 111 11.76 -4.24 -11.10
N HIS A 112 12.49 -5.37 -11.14
CA HIS A 112 13.93 -5.43 -10.86
C HIS A 112 14.27 -4.79 -9.49
N CYS A 113 15.09 -3.73 -9.48
CA CYS A 113 15.54 -3.08 -8.25
C CYS A 113 14.61 -1.99 -7.77
N ASP A 114 13.56 -1.68 -8.51
CA ASP A 114 12.67 -0.57 -8.23
C ASP A 114 11.37 -1.09 -7.62
N ALA A 115 11.04 -0.61 -6.44
CA ALA A 115 9.84 -1.04 -5.73
C ALA A 115 8.78 0.05 -5.73
N ILE A 116 7.52 -0.39 -5.69
CA ILE A 116 6.37 0.45 -5.40
C ILE A 116 5.79 -0.04 -4.08
N VAL A 117 5.50 0.89 -3.18
CA VAL A 117 5.02 0.59 -1.84
C VAL A 117 3.69 1.29 -1.63
N ALA A 118 2.67 0.52 -1.24
CA ALA A 118 1.36 1.03 -0.88
C ALA A 118 1.12 0.80 0.61
N THR A 119 0.77 1.87 1.31
CA THR A 119 0.36 1.83 2.71
C THR A 119 -1.12 2.14 2.76
N VAL A 120 -1.91 1.20 3.23
CA VAL A 120 -3.36 1.30 3.24
C VAL A 120 -3.85 1.36 4.68
N VAL A 121 -4.62 2.39 5.03
CA VAL A 121 -5.21 2.54 6.36
C VAL A 121 -6.72 2.36 6.25
N VAL A 122 -7.25 1.48 7.08
CA VAL A 122 -8.66 1.08 7.06
C VAL A 122 -9.29 1.36 8.41
N SER A 123 -10.48 1.96 8.42
CA SER A 123 -11.23 2.25 9.66
C SER A 123 -12.31 1.20 9.87
N HIS A 124 -12.33 0.63 11.07
CA HIS A 124 -13.40 -0.28 11.56
C HIS A 124 -13.61 -1.54 10.70
N GLU A 125 -12.55 -2.02 10.05
CA GLU A 125 -12.59 -3.26 9.29
C GLU A 125 -11.21 -3.95 9.34
N ARG A 126 -11.20 -5.26 9.16
CA ARG A 126 -9.96 -6.02 9.09
C ARG A 126 -9.30 -5.83 7.72
N PRO A 127 -7.98 -5.65 7.67
CA PRO A 127 -7.28 -5.44 6.40
C PRO A 127 -7.48 -6.59 5.41
N THR A 128 -7.56 -7.82 5.90
CA THR A 128 -7.73 -8.99 5.03
C THR A 128 -9.06 -8.99 4.28
N VAL A 129 -10.09 -8.34 4.85
CA VAL A 129 -11.39 -8.23 4.19
C VAL A 129 -11.33 -7.30 2.98
N ILE A 130 -10.55 -6.22 3.07
CA ILE A 130 -10.46 -5.23 1.98
C ILE A 130 -9.33 -5.52 0.99
N GLU A 131 -8.46 -6.48 1.27
CA GLU A 131 -7.31 -6.76 0.43
C GLU A 131 -7.68 -7.04 -1.03
N PRO A 132 -8.71 -7.84 -1.36
CA PRO A 132 -9.08 -8.03 -2.78
C PRO A 132 -9.42 -6.73 -3.48
N THR A 133 -10.09 -5.80 -2.81
CA THR A 133 -10.39 -4.48 -3.35
C THR A 133 -9.13 -3.67 -3.60
N ILE A 134 -8.15 -3.76 -2.71
CA ILE A 134 -6.87 -3.07 -2.86
C ILE A 134 -6.10 -3.64 -4.05
N ILE A 135 -5.98 -4.95 -4.16
CA ILE A 135 -5.24 -5.59 -5.26
C ILE A 135 -5.90 -5.25 -6.60
N GLU A 136 -7.22 -5.24 -6.67
CA GLU A 136 -7.95 -4.83 -7.87
C GLU A 136 -7.61 -3.38 -8.26
N PHE A 137 -7.58 -2.46 -7.28
CA PHE A 137 -7.23 -1.07 -7.56
C PHE A 137 -5.78 -0.92 -8.02
N LEU A 138 -4.84 -1.66 -7.41
CA LEU A 138 -3.44 -1.64 -7.83
C LEU A 138 -3.27 -2.14 -9.27
N ASN A 139 -4.17 -3.00 -9.75
CA ASN A 139 -4.18 -3.48 -11.13
C ASN A 139 -5.00 -2.60 -12.08
N SER A 140 -5.52 -1.48 -11.60
CA SER A 140 -6.29 -0.57 -12.44
C SER A 140 -5.40 0.23 -13.39
N LYS A 141 -6.02 0.75 -14.46
CA LYS A 141 -5.31 1.61 -15.42
C LYS A 141 -4.69 2.83 -14.76
N THR A 142 -5.36 3.40 -13.76
CA THR A 142 -4.87 4.56 -13.03
C THR A 142 -3.52 4.27 -12.37
N ILE A 143 -3.43 3.16 -11.65
CA ILE A 143 -2.20 2.80 -10.93
C ILE A 143 -1.14 2.27 -11.89
N LEU A 144 -1.50 1.38 -12.82
CA LEU A 144 -0.53 0.81 -13.74
C LEU A 144 0.06 1.87 -14.67
N GLY A 145 -0.75 2.82 -15.13
CA GLY A 145 -0.24 3.93 -15.94
C GLY A 145 0.75 4.81 -15.18
N TRP A 146 0.43 5.13 -13.93
CA TRP A 146 1.35 5.88 -13.07
C TRP A 146 2.64 5.08 -12.80
N ALA A 147 2.52 3.78 -12.53
CA ALA A 147 3.66 2.92 -12.24
C ALA A 147 4.61 2.83 -13.44
N GLU A 148 4.07 2.65 -14.64
CA GLU A 148 4.89 2.57 -15.86
C GLU A 148 5.71 3.84 -16.05
N VAL A 149 5.09 5.01 -15.90
CA VAL A 149 5.80 6.30 -16.01
C VAL A 149 6.85 6.44 -14.92
N THR A 150 6.48 6.14 -13.68
CA THR A 150 7.34 6.30 -12.52
C THR A 150 8.56 5.38 -12.58
N LEU A 151 8.38 4.15 -13.06
CA LEU A 151 9.45 3.17 -13.20
C LEU A 151 10.24 3.33 -14.50
N GLY A 152 9.84 4.22 -15.39
CA GLY A 152 10.54 4.47 -16.63
C GLY A 152 10.34 3.40 -17.69
N LEU A 153 9.19 2.76 -17.67
CA LEU A 153 8.88 1.65 -18.59
C LEU A 153 8.15 2.11 -19.83
#